data_3842a52d61cbe6ba7a9396313ffdbb95
#
_entry.id   3842a52d61cbe6ba7a9396313ffdbb95
#
_cell.length_a   1.000
_cell.length_b   1.000
_cell.length_c   1.000
_cell.angle_alpha   90.00
_cell.angle_beta   90.00
_cell.angle_gamma   90.00
#
_symmetry.space_group_name_H-M   'P 1'
#
loop_
_entity.id
_entity.type
_entity.pdbx_description
1 polymer ?
#
loop_
_entity_poly.entity_id
_entity_poly.type
_entity_poly.pdbx_seq_one_letter_code
_entity_poly.pdbx_strand_id
1 'polypeptide(L)'
;MTPVLVVSGVARQFGRRRVLRDISFDGHAGEVIGLLGPNGSGKTTLLGVLSTLAEPSRGTVEYPAASGLDTPRRVIGVLGHEPQLYGELSARENLELFAQLAGVEDVDGAVALALRESRLVERGGEAVERFSRGMRQRLAFERVLLASPRILLLDEPFTGLDDESARRMIARLAALRAAGTLIVIATHDLLIAEPLVDRAFVVAGGVLVPVDRTLPLTDAYRRVVDEGSRGGDVSRATDASGRTDATHPPRPDPTLSSIAAAAWVLLVKDLRIEWRSREGLLTTACFALACVLVFSFGLVRDGQPLPDAGPAVLWITVALSGTLAMARTFERERAAGTLMAVLASPAPRPSVYLGKWAALVTLMLAVEVVLLPLVALFFQMPLERNLVVVAALLVAGTAGYASIGTLFAAMLARTRTRDVLLPLLLYPMSVPVMIGGVRGTAAALADPYVPGVVGLWLPLLVCFDAVFATLALWTFGALMTEAAPRVAREA
;
A
#
# COMPACT_ATOMS: atom_id res chain seq x y z
N MET A 1 -15.96 32.66 -3.56
CA MET A 1 -15.93 31.27 -4.15
C MET A 1 -15.99 30.28 -2.99
N THR A 2 -16.80 29.23 -3.11
CA THR A 2 -16.86 28.20 -2.07
C THR A 2 -15.56 27.37 -2.09
N PRO A 3 -14.89 27.16 -0.96
CA PRO A 3 -13.67 26.38 -0.93
C PRO A 3 -13.96 24.90 -1.27
N VAL A 4 -13.04 24.23 -1.95
CA VAL A 4 -13.08 22.78 -2.24
C VAL A 4 -12.22 21.97 -1.25
N LEU A 5 -11.33 22.66 -0.53
CA LEU A 5 -10.47 22.13 0.52
C LEU A 5 -10.37 23.17 1.64
N VAL A 6 -10.57 22.77 2.90
CA VAL A 6 -10.39 23.62 4.09
C VAL A 6 -9.46 22.94 5.06
N VAL A 7 -8.39 23.61 5.45
CA VAL A 7 -7.37 23.13 6.39
C VAL A 7 -7.38 24.03 7.61
N SER A 8 -7.63 23.49 8.79
CA SER A 8 -7.80 24.28 10.02
C SER A 8 -6.94 23.72 11.15
N GLY A 9 -5.93 24.49 11.57
CA GLY A 9 -5.10 24.19 12.73
C GLY A 9 -4.33 22.88 12.66
N VAL A 10 -4.01 22.40 11.46
CA VAL A 10 -3.39 21.09 11.24
C VAL A 10 -1.98 21.05 11.80
N ALA A 11 -1.75 20.11 12.70
CA ALA A 11 -0.42 19.76 13.22
C ALA A 11 -0.14 18.28 13.01
N ARG A 12 1.13 17.91 12.79
CA ARG A 12 1.58 16.53 12.71
C ARG A 12 2.86 16.32 13.50
N GLN A 13 2.86 15.29 14.33
CA GLN A 13 3.97 14.89 15.16
C GLN A 13 4.34 13.42 14.93
N PHE A 14 5.64 13.13 14.88
CA PHE A 14 6.18 11.78 14.83
C PHE A 14 7.05 11.53 16.06
N GLY A 15 6.54 10.76 17.01
CA GLY A 15 7.16 10.61 18.31
C GLY A 15 7.30 11.97 19.00
N ARG A 16 8.54 12.41 19.28
CA ARG A 16 8.81 13.74 19.89
C ARG A 16 9.01 14.87 18.89
N ARG A 17 9.09 14.58 17.59
CA ARG A 17 9.36 15.58 16.54
C ARG A 17 8.05 16.14 15.98
N ARG A 18 7.80 17.43 16.19
CA ARG A 18 6.71 18.15 15.51
C ARG A 18 7.19 18.56 14.12
N VAL A 19 6.50 18.08 13.07
CA VAL A 19 6.83 18.37 11.67
C VAL A 19 5.94 19.47 11.12
N LEU A 20 4.65 19.46 11.47
CA LEU A 20 3.69 20.51 11.12
C LEU A 20 3.12 21.11 12.39
N ARG A 21 2.91 22.44 12.38
CA ARG A 21 2.42 23.23 13.50
C ARG A 21 1.38 24.21 12.99
N ASP A 22 0.14 24.06 13.42
CA ASP A 22 -0.94 25.02 13.18
C ASP A 22 -1.07 25.50 11.72
N ILE A 23 -1.19 24.55 10.78
CA ILE A 23 -1.34 24.83 9.36
C ILE A 23 -2.80 25.14 9.08
N SER A 24 -3.10 26.32 8.50
CA SER A 24 -4.44 26.74 8.14
C SER A 24 -4.44 27.46 6.80
N PHE A 25 -5.26 26.99 5.86
CA PHE A 25 -5.53 27.63 4.57
C PHE A 25 -6.75 27.02 3.89
N ASP A 26 -7.33 27.74 2.96
CA ASP A 26 -8.42 27.27 2.09
C ASP A 26 -7.91 27.12 0.66
N GLY A 27 -8.44 26.16 -0.09
CA GLY A 27 -8.17 25.96 -1.50
C GLY A 27 -9.46 26.05 -2.32
N HIS A 28 -9.41 26.74 -3.45
CA HIS A 28 -10.56 27.02 -4.30
C HIS A 28 -10.49 26.30 -5.65
N ALA A 29 -11.63 26.07 -6.27
CA ALA A 29 -11.70 25.49 -7.62
C ALA A 29 -10.95 26.37 -8.63
N GLY A 30 -10.10 25.75 -9.46
CA GLY A 30 -9.30 26.47 -10.47
C GLY A 30 -8.13 27.27 -9.89
N GLU A 31 -7.72 27.01 -8.65
CA GLU A 31 -6.56 27.63 -8.00
C GLU A 31 -5.33 26.70 -8.02
N VAL A 32 -4.16 27.29 -8.18
CA VAL A 32 -2.87 26.58 -8.05
C VAL A 32 -2.11 27.13 -6.84
N ILE A 33 -1.89 26.29 -5.84
CA ILE A 33 -1.17 26.63 -4.61
C ILE A 33 0.22 25.99 -4.64
N GLY A 34 1.26 26.83 -4.53
CA GLY A 34 2.66 26.39 -4.42
C GLY A 34 3.06 26.18 -2.95
N LEU A 35 3.57 25.00 -2.62
CA LEU A 35 4.22 24.70 -1.34
C LEU A 35 5.73 24.67 -1.54
N LEU A 36 6.41 25.70 -1.08
CA LEU A 36 7.84 25.93 -1.27
C LEU A 36 8.61 25.61 0.01
N GLY A 37 9.89 25.36 -0.09
CA GLY A 37 10.73 25.15 1.09
C GLY A 37 11.84 24.12 0.86
N PRO A 38 12.84 24.08 1.73
CA PRO A 38 13.94 23.12 1.60
C PRO A 38 13.50 21.68 1.83
N ASN A 39 14.36 20.73 1.49
CA ASN A 39 14.12 19.32 1.78
C ASN A 39 13.96 19.10 3.29
N GLY A 40 13.00 18.28 3.68
CA GLY A 40 12.70 18.02 5.10
C GLY A 40 11.89 19.10 5.84
N SER A 41 11.43 20.16 5.16
CA SER A 41 10.60 21.21 5.77
C SER A 41 9.19 20.76 6.17
N GLY A 42 8.68 19.64 5.59
CA GLY A 42 7.35 19.11 5.89
C GLY A 42 6.36 19.12 4.72
N LYS A 43 6.76 19.54 3.52
CA LYS A 43 5.89 19.57 2.30
C LYS A 43 5.22 18.22 2.02
N THR A 44 6.00 17.15 1.88
CA THR A 44 5.49 15.79 1.67
C THR A 44 4.60 15.32 2.83
N THR A 45 4.92 15.73 4.07
CA THR A 45 4.07 15.41 5.23
C THR A 45 2.72 16.12 5.14
N LEU A 46 2.70 17.39 4.72
CA LEU A 46 1.47 18.13 4.51
C LEU A 46 0.65 17.50 3.38
N LEU A 47 1.26 17.20 2.22
CA LEU A 47 0.57 16.48 1.14
C LEU A 47 0.03 15.11 1.59
N GLY A 48 0.76 14.40 2.45
CA GLY A 48 0.29 13.14 3.07
C GLY A 48 -0.95 13.32 3.94
N VAL A 49 -1.07 14.43 4.66
CA VAL A 49 -2.27 14.77 5.44
C VAL A 49 -3.41 15.16 4.51
N LEU A 50 -3.14 16.03 3.52
CA LEU A 50 -4.14 16.47 2.54
C LEU A 50 -4.67 15.33 1.66
N SER A 51 -3.90 14.27 1.46
CA SER A 51 -4.30 13.08 0.68
C SER A 51 -5.00 12.01 1.51
N THR A 52 -5.28 12.24 2.79
CA THR A 52 -5.81 11.25 3.75
C THR A 52 -4.92 10.02 3.99
N LEU A 53 -3.68 10.06 3.52
CA LEU A 53 -2.69 9.00 3.79
C LEU A 53 -2.15 9.07 5.21
N ALA A 54 -2.18 10.27 5.82
CA ALA A 54 -1.82 10.50 7.21
C ALA A 54 -2.93 11.25 7.93
N GLU A 55 -3.24 10.87 9.16
CA GLU A 55 -4.14 11.65 10.02
C GLU A 55 -3.38 12.79 10.67
N PRO A 56 -3.96 14.00 10.78
CA PRO A 56 -3.36 15.07 11.55
C PRO A 56 -3.34 14.69 13.04
N SER A 57 -2.28 15.11 13.77
CA SER A 57 -2.24 14.93 15.23
C SER A 57 -3.16 15.93 15.96
N ARG A 58 -3.45 17.06 15.33
CA ARG A 58 -4.41 18.11 15.76
C ARG A 58 -4.94 18.81 14.53
N GLY A 59 -6.11 19.48 14.67
CA GLY A 59 -6.77 20.19 13.59
C GLY A 59 -7.54 19.28 12.66
N THR A 60 -8.15 19.86 11.64
CA THR A 60 -9.03 19.15 10.69
C THR A 60 -8.68 19.51 9.25
N VAL A 61 -8.98 18.55 8.34
CA VAL A 61 -8.99 18.78 6.89
C VAL A 61 -10.37 18.40 6.38
N GLU A 62 -11.07 19.36 5.81
CA GLU A 62 -12.41 19.17 5.25
C GLU A 62 -12.34 19.24 3.72
N TYR A 63 -13.18 18.45 3.07
CA TYR A 63 -13.23 18.34 1.62
C TYR A 63 -14.66 18.63 1.11
N PRO A 64 -15.07 19.90 1.05
CA PRO A 64 -16.40 20.25 0.52
C PRO A 64 -16.63 19.72 -0.89
N ALA A 65 -15.57 19.58 -1.69
CA ALA A 65 -15.62 18.94 -3.01
C ALA A 65 -16.09 17.48 -2.99
N ALA A 66 -15.97 16.80 -1.86
CA ALA A 66 -16.37 15.40 -1.67
C ALA A 66 -17.73 15.26 -0.95
N SER A 67 -18.48 16.35 -0.80
CA SER A 67 -19.79 16.30 -0.16
C SER A 67 -20.72 15.30 -0.84
N GLY A 68 -21.31 14.40 -0.05
CA GLY A 68 -22.18 13.33 -0.56
C GLY A 68 -21.43 12.07 -1.06
N LEU A 69 -20.10 12.04 -1.03
CA LEU A 69 -19.31 10.85 -1.40
C LEU A 69 -18.93 10.04 -0.17
N ASP A 70 -18.73 8.73 -0.37
CA ASP A 70 -18.31 7.77 0.65
C ASP A 70 -16.88 8.03 1.17
N THR A 71 -16.02 8.60 0.33
CA THR A 71 -14.64 8.91 0.70
C THR A 71 -14.13 10.13 -0.05
N PRO A 72 -13.38 11.05 0.61
CA PRO A 72 -12.76 12.19 -0.08
C PRO A 72 -11.73 11.76 -1.13
N ARG A 73 -11.19 10.53 -1.05
CA ARG A 73 -10.24 9.99 -2.04
C ARG A 73 -10.80 9.88 -3.46
N ARG A 74 -12.13 9.92 -3.63
CA ARG A 74 -12.77 9.98 -4.97
C ARG A 74 -12.50 11.27 -5.72
N VAL A 75 -12.22 12.35 -4.99
CA VAL A 75 -11.97 13.69 -5.59
C VAL A 75 -10.51 14.10 -5.52
N ILE A 76 -9.64 13.29 -4.89
CA ILE A 76 -8.23 13.60 -4.68
C ILE A 76 -7.36 12.73 -5.59
N GLY A 77 -6.51 13.38 -6.39
CA GLY A 77 -5.42 12.73 -7.12
C GLY A 77 -4.08 13.03 -6.45
N VAL A 78 -3.22 12.02 -6.30
CA VAL A 78 -1.92 12.18 -5.63
C VAL A 78 -0.80 11.65 -6.51
N LEU A 79 0.14 12.53 -6.87
CA LEU A 79 1.42 12.18 -7.46
C LEU A 79 2.51 12.38 -6.41
N GLY A 80 3.11 11.28 -5.93
CA GLY A 80 4.23 11.33 -5.00
C GLY A 80 5.56 11.60 -5.70
N HIS A 81 6.62 11.75 -4.92
CA HIS A 81 7.99 11.94 -5.42
C HIS A 81 8.46 10.75 -6.29
N GLU A 82 8.09 9.52 -5.92
CA GLU A 82 8.30 8.33 -6.75
C GLU A 82 7.11 8.13 -7.71
N PRO A 83 7.31 7.58 -8.92
CA PRO A 83 6.24 7.35 -9.90
C PRO A 83 5.13 6.41 -9.41
N GLN A 84 5.41 5.54 -8.43
CA GLN A 84 4.44 4.62 -7.83
C GLN A 84 3.74 3.72 -8.87
N LEU A 85 4.53 3.10 -9.73
CA LEU A 85 4.11 2.17 -10.78
C LEU A 85 4.71 0.80 -10.52
N TYR A 86 3.98 -0.26 -10.87
CA TYR A 86 4.49 -1.63 -10.83
C TYR A 86 5.38 -1.87 -12.03
N GLY A 87 6.66 -2.14 -11.80
CA GLY A 87 7.67 -2.31 -12.85
C GLY A 87 7.39 -3.51 -13.75
N GLU A 88 6.92 -4.61 -13.15
CA GLU A 88 6.65 -5.89 -13.82
C GLU A 88 5.38 -5.85 -14.69
N LEU A 89 4.47 -4.90 -14.42
CA LEU A 89 3.29 -4.68 -15.23
C LEU A 89 3.61 -3.77 -16.41
N SER A 90 2.89 -3.97 -17.52
CA SER A 90 2.95 -3.03 -18.65
C SER A 90 2.34 -1.68 -18.29
N ALA A 91 2.57 -0.67 -19.14
CA ALA A 91 1.96 0.64 -18.96
C ALA A 91 0.43 0.57 -18.96
N ARG A 92 -0.14 -0.21 -19.90
CA ARG A 92 -1.58 -0.47 -19.97
C ARG A 92 -2.11 -1.11 -18.70
N GLU A 93 -1.48 -2.18 -18.22
CA GLU A 93 -1.92 -2.90 -17.02
C GLU A 93 -1.82 -2.06 -15.75
N ASN A 94 -0.81 -1.19 -15.64
CA ASN A 94 -0.76 -0.23 -14.54
C ASN A 94 -1.97 0.72 -14.57
N LEU A 95 -2.30 1.27 -15.74
CA LEU A 95 -3.45 2.17 -15.89
C LEU A 95 -4.77 1.44 -15.63
N GLU A 96 -4.96 0.23 -16.18
CA GLU A 96 -6.15 -0.61 -15.94
C GLU A 96 -6.36 -0.88 -14.45
N LEU A 97 -5.29 -1.27 -13.73
CA LEU A 97 -5.32 -1.50 -12.29
C LEU A 97 -5.86 -0.27 -11.54
N PHE A 98 -5.27 0.89 -11.78
CA PHE A 98 -5.67 2.10 -11.04
C PHE A 98 -7.02 2.66 -11.49
N ALA A 99 -7.41 2.48 -12.75
CA ALA A 99 -8.76 2.82 -13.23
C ALA A 99 -9.83 1.97 -12.53
N GLN A 100 -9.59 0.65 -12.41
CA GLN A 100 -10.48 -0.26 -11.68
C GLN A 100 -10.56 0.09 -10.18
N LEU A 101 -9.42 0.36 -9.52
CA LEU A 101 -9.40 0.78 -8.11
C LEU A 101 -10.07 2.15 -7.89
N ALA A 102 -10.06 3.02 -8.90
CA ALA A 102 -10.76 4.30 -8.88
C ALA A 102 -12.27 4.17 -9.16
N GLY A 103 -12.72 3.02 -9.66
CA GLY A 103 -14.11 2.78 -10.04
C GLY A 103 -14.51 3.49 -11.33
N VAL A 104 -13.57 3.62 -12.29
CA VAL A 104 -13.83 4.20 -13.62
C VAL A 104 -14.74 3.25 -14.40
N GLU A 105 -15.85 3.74 -14.96
CA GLU A 105 -16.82 2.92 -15.69
C GLU A 105 -16.27 2.43 -17.03
N ASP A 106 -15.71 3.35 -17.85
CA ASP A 106 -15.05 3.01 -19.10
C ASP A 106 -13.53 2.93 -18.92
N VAL A 107 -13.08 1.79 -18.42
CA VAL A 107 -11.64 1.53 -18.16
C VAL A 107 -10.84 1.59 -19.47
N ASP A 108 -11.34 0.97 -20.54
CA ASP A 108 -10.61 0.88 -21.81
C ASP A 108 -10.43 2.25 -22.46
N GLY A 109 -11.48 3.06 -22.49
CA GLY A 109 -11.45 4.43 -23.01
C GLY A 109 -10.52 5.33 -22.19
N ALA A 110 -10.59 5.26 -20.86
CA ALA A 110 -9.73 6.03 -19.96
C ALA A 110 -8.24 5.64 -20.12
N VAL A 111 -7.95 4.34 -20.23
CA VAL A 111 -6.59 3.82 -20.45
C VAL A 111 -6.05 4.23 -21.83
N ALA A 112 -6.87 4.15 -22.89
CA ALA A 112 -6.47 4.56 -24.22
C ALA A 112 -6.15 6.07 -24.26
N LEU A 113 -6.95 6.89 -23.59
CA LEU A 113 -6.71 8.32 -23.46
C LEU A 113 -5.42 8.60 -22.67
N ALA A 114 -5.21 7.97 -21.53
CA ALA A 114 -4.01 8.14 -20.71
C ALA A 114 -2.72 7.74 -21.45
N LEU A 115 -2.75 6.64 -22.21
CA LEU A 115 -1.62 6.23 -23.06
C LEU A 115 -1.32 7.24 -24.16
N ARG A 116 -2.35 7.86 -24.73
CA ARG A 116 -2.21 8.90 -25.77
C ARG A 116 -1.59 10.17 -25.18
N GLU A 117 -2.13 10.65 -24.06
CA GLU A 117 -1.66 11.87 -23.38
C GLU A 117 -0.22 11.71 -22.87
N SER A 118 0.14 10.52 -22.36
CA SER A 118 1.52 10.20 -21.97
C SER A 118 2.47 9.95 -23.15
N ARG A 119 1.96 9.87 -24.40
CA ARG A 119 2.70 9.47 -25.63
C ARG A 119 3.35 8.08 -25.50
N LEU A 120 2.62 7.13 -24.95
CA LEU A 120 3.08 5.76 -24.73
C LEU A 120 2.20 4.71 -25.42
N VAL A 121 1.41 5.11 -26.43
CA VAL A 121 0.48 4.21 -27.15
C VAL A 121 1.21 2.98 -27.71
N GLU A 122 2.31 3.19 -28.44
CA GLU A 122 3.07 2.11 -29.07
C GLU A 122 3.80 1.21 -28.07
N ARG A 123 4.07 1.75 -26.87
CA ARG A 123 4.77 1.05 -25.80
C ARG A 123 3.83 0.61 -24.65
N GLY A 124 2.52 0.73 -24.86
CA GLY A 124 1.50 0.40 -23.86
C GLY A 124 1.58 -1.04 -23.31
N GLY A 125 2.05 -1.99 -24.14
CA GLY A 125 2.26 -3.39 -23.76
C GLY A 125 3.62 -3.71 -23.13
N GLU A 126 4.56 -2.75 -23.07
CA GLU A 126 5.88 -2.99 -22.50
C GLU A 126 5.86 -2.83 -20.97
N ALA A 127 6.66 -3.66 -20.27
CA ALA A 127 6.85 -3.57 -18.82
C ALA A 127 7.49 -2.21 -18.44
N VAL A 128 6.94 -1.58 -17.39
CA VAL A 128 7.33 -0.24 -16.94
C VAL A 128 8.77 -0.18 -16.43
N GLU A 129 9.34 -1.28 -15.98
CA GLU A 129 10.76 -1.36 -15.59
C GLU A 129 11.73 -0.96 -16.70
N ARG A 130 11.32 -1.15 -17.98
CA ARG A 130 12.08 -0.79 -19.19
C ARG A 130 11.97 0.68 -19.57
N PHE A 131 11.12 1.44 -18.89
CA PHE A 131 10.88 2.85 -19.21
C PHE A 131 11.96 3.75 -18.64
N SER A 132 12.27 4.83 -19.37
CA SER A 132 13.08 5.92 -18.83
C SER A 132 12.36 6.59 -17.66
N ARG A 133 13.10 7.35 -16.83
CA ARG A 133 12.52 8.10 -15.72
C ARG A 133 11.40 9.05 -16.18
N GLY A 134 11.64 9.78 -17.26
CA GLY A 134 10.64 10.71 -17.83
C GLY A 134 9.39 10.00 -18.36
N MET A 135 9.53 8.80 -18.96
CA MET A 135 8.37 8.00 -19.40
C MET A 135 7.55 7.52 -18.19
N ARG A 136 8.22 7.05 -17.14
CA ARG A 136 7.54 6.66 -15.89
C ARG A 136 6.83 7.83 -15.24
N GLN A 137 7.44 9.01 -15.23
CA GLN A 137 6.81 10.21 -14.66
C GLN A 137 5.56 10.63 -15.43
N ARG A 138 5.60 10.63 -16.78
CA ARG A 138 4.42 10.92 -17.61
C ARG A 138 3.30 9.91 -17.37
N LEU A 139 3.63 8.62 -17.34
CA LEU A 139 2.66 7.56 -17.07
C LEU A 139 2.04 7.70 -15.67
N ALA A 140 2.86 8.00 -14.66
CA ALA A 140 2.41 8.21 -13.28
C ALA A 140 1.47 9.42 -13.16
N PHE A 141 1.74 10.48 -13.92
CA PHE A 141 0.87 11.66 -13.96
C PHE A 141 -0.51 11.31 -14.55
N GLU A 142 -0.56 10.65 -15.70
CA GLU A 142 -1.83 10.25 -16.32
C GLU A 142 -2.58 9.21 -15.46
N ARG A 143 -1.87 8.30 -14.76
CA ARG A 143 -2.47 7.40 -13.76
C ARG A 143 -3.28 8.17 -12.71
N VAL A 144 -2.77 9.29 -12.22
CA VAL A 144 -3.45 10.11 -11.22
C VAL A 144 -4.71 10.77 -11.77
N LEU A 145 -4.72 11.08 -13.06
CA LEU A 145 -5.84 11.75 -13.74
C LEU A 145 -6.98 10.80 -14.13
N LEU A 146 -6.80 9.48 -14.06
CA LEU A 146 -7.83 8.48 -14.42
C LEU A 146 -9.16 8.70 -13.68
N ALA A 147 -9.10 9.12 -12.41
CA ALA A 147 -10.26 9.38 -11.56
C ALA A 147 -10.86 10.79 -11.76
N SER A 148 -10.36 11.59 -12.70
CA SER A 148 -10.79 12.98 -12.92
C SER A 148 -10.86 13.80 -11.61
N PRO A 149 -9.75 13.94 -10.87
CA PRO A 149 -9.73 14.52 -9.53
C PRO A 149 -10.12 16.02 -9.56
N ARG A 150 -10.86 16.45 -8.53
CA ARG A 150 -11.13 17.89 -8.27
C ARG A 150 -10.03 18.57 -7.47
N ILE A 151 -9.22 17.78 -6.75
CA ILE A 151 -8.06 18.21 -5.97
C ILE A 151 -6.86 17.39 -6.42
N LEU A 152 -5.83 18.05 -6.92
CA LEU A 152 -4.61 17.38 -7.41
C LEU A 152 -3.44 17.79 -6.54
N LEU A 153 -2.83 16.81 -5.88
CA LEU A 153 -1.70 16.98 -4.96
C LEU A 153 -0.43 16.41 -5.63
N LEU A 154 0.55 17.27 -5.89
CA LEU A 154 1.76 16.93 -6.64
C LEU A 154 3.00 17.17 -5.80
N ASP A 155 3.82 16.14 -5.61
CA ASP A 155 5.11 16.24 -4.93
C ASP A 155 6.24 16.11 -5.95
N GLU A 156 6.93 17.22 -6.23
CA GLU A 156 8.04 17.35 -7.19
C GLU A 156 7.69 16.84 -8.61
N PRO A 157 6.59 17.30 -9.23
CA PRO A 157 6.06 16.69 -10.46
C PRO A 157 6.99 16.82 -11.67
N PHE A 158 7.88 17.80 -11.70
CA PHE A 158 8.76 18.10 -12.83
C PHE A 158 10.08 17.35 -12.77
N THR A 159 10.38 16.68 -11.67
CA THR A 159 11.67 16.00 -11.47
C THR A 159 11.90 14.88 -12.48
N GLY A 160 13.02 14.98 -13.21
CA GLY A 160 13.44 13.99 -14.22
C GLY A 160 12.73 14.10 -15.56
N LEU A 161 12.00 15.19 -15.82
CA LEU A 161 11.47 15.54 -17.11
C LEU A 161 12.49 16.39 -17.90
N ASP A 162 12.53 16.21 -19.21
CA ASP A 162 13.17 17.14 -20.12
C ASP A 162 12.29 18.40 -20.31
N ASP A 163 12.88 19.46 -20.88
CA ASP A 163 12.20 20.76 -21.05
C ASP A 163 10.90 20.64 -21.87
N GLU A 164 10.84 19.73 -22.85
CA GLU A 164 9.65 19.53 -23.66
C GLU A 164 8.55 18.84 -22.86
N SER A 165 8.91 17.82 -22.07
CA SER A 165 7.97 17.12 -21.20
C SER A 165 7.48 18.00 -20.04
N ALA A 166 8.35 18.84 -19.47
CA ALA A 166 7.98 19.82 -18.44
C ALA A 166 6.97 20.85 -19.00
N ARG A 167 7.24 21.43 -20.19
CA ARG A 167 6.31 22.36 -20.85
C ARG A 167 4.94 21.74 -21.12
N ARG A 168 4.90 20.47 -21.54
CA ARG A 168 3.62 19.76 -21.77
C ARG A 168 2.86 19.53 -20.46
N MET A 169 3.57 19.14 -19.41
CA MET A 169 2.94 18.98 -18.09
C MET A 169 2.37 20.30 -17.58
N ILE A 170 3.08 21.42 -17.75
CA ILE A 170 2.58 22.76 -17.44
C ILE A 170 1.30 23.07 -18.21
N ALA A 171 1.29 22.83 -19.52
CA ALA A 171 0.08 23.06 -20.34
C ALA A 171 -1.10 22.19 -19.88
N ARG A 172 -0.83 20.93 -19.51
CA ARG A 172 -1.85 20.01 -18.97
C ARG A 172 -2.39 20.48 -17.63
N LEU A 173 -1.52 20.94 -16.70
CA LEU A 173 -1.91 21.52 -15.43
C LEU A 173 -2.72 22.80 -15.60
N ALA A 174 -2.36 23.67 -16.54
CA ALA A 174 -3.11 24.88 -16.88
C ALA A 174 -4.52 24.54 -17.39
N ALA A 175 -4.66 23.52 -18.22
CA ALA A 175 -5.96 23.04 -18.70
C ALA A 175 -6.83 22.48 -17.56
N LEU A 176 -6.26 21.71 -16.63
CA LEU A 176 -6.95 21.19 -15.45
C LEU A 176 -7.39 22.32 -14.52
N ARG A 177 -6.53 23.34 -14.31
CA ARG A 177 -6.88 24.56 -13.57
C ARG A 177 -8.08 25.26 -14.22
N ALA A 178 -8.05 25.46 -15.52
CA ALA A 178 -9.15 26.10 -16.24
C ALA A 178 -10.46 25.29 -16.17
N ALA A 179 -10.37 23.97 -16.05
CA ALA A 179 -11.50 23.07 -15.83
C ALA A 179 -12.02 23.07 -14.37
N GLY A 180 -11.39 23.84 -13.47
CA GLY A 180 -11.83 24.01 -12.08
C GLY A 180 -11.14 23.07 -11.08
N THR A 181 -10.07 22.36 -11.44
CA THR A 181 -9.29 21.53 -10.51
C THR A 181 -8.45 22.44 -9.60
N LEU A 182 -8.54 22.24 -8.27
CA LEU A 182 -7.57 22.78 -7.32
C LEU A 182 -6.27 21.97 -7.43
N ILE A 183 -5.13 22.66 -7.61
CA ILE A 183 -3.82 22.02 -7.73
C ILE A 183 -2.92 22.51 -6.59
N VAL A 184 -2.34 21.59 -5.83
CA VAL A 184 -1.34 21.89 -4.80
C VAL A 184 -0.03 21.27 -5.24
N ILE A 185 0.97 22.10 -5.49
CA ILE A 185 2.30 21.66 -5.99
C ILE A 185 3.35 21.91 -4.91
N ALA A 186 3.95 20.84 -4.39
CA ALA A 186 5.17 20.94 -3.60
C ALA A 186 6.37 20.83 -4.55
N THR A 187 7.22 21.85 -4.57
CA THR A 187 8.41 21.85 -5.43
C THR A 187 9.51 22.76 -4.87
N HIS A 188 10.73 22.47 -5.28
CA HIS A 188 11.89 23.34 -5.09
C HIS A 188 12.30 24.05 -6.41
N ASP A 189 11.71 23.65 -7.53
CA ASP A 189 11.94 24.26 -8.84
C ASP A 189 10.97 25.43 -9.05
N LEU A 190 11.38 26.59 -8.54
CA LEU A 190 10.55 27.80 -8.54
C LEU A 190 10.34 28.36 -9.95
N LEU A 191 11.34 28.26 -10.84
CA LEU A 191 11.27 28.81 -12.19
C LEU A 191 10.22 28.09 -13.04
N ILE A 192 10.15 26.76 -12.92
CA ILE A 192 9.17 25.98 -13.65
C ILE A 192 7.77 26.19 -13.09
N ALA A 193 7.62 26.32 -11.77
CA ALA A 193 6.32 26.48 -11.11
C ALA A 193 5.75 27.91 -11.26
N GLU A 194 6.56 28.91 -11.45
CA GLU A 194 6.19 30.34 -11.42
C GLU A 194 4.99 30.70 -12.31
N PRO A 195 4.91 30.24 -13.59
CA PRO A 195 3.80 30.63 -14.48
C PRO A 195 2.46 29.96 -14.10
N LEU A 196 2.47 28.93 -13.25
CA LEU A 196 1.27 28.20 -12.85
C LEU A 196 0.69 28.68 -11.54
N VAL A 197 1.54 29.07 -10.57
CA VAL A 197 1.16 29.28 -9.17
C VAL A 197 0.43 30.61 -8.97
N ASP A 198 -0.81 30.54 -8.44
CA ASP A 198 -1.59 31.73 -8.07
C ASP A 198 -1.21 32.23 -6.67
N ARG A 199 -1.12 31.33 -5.72
CA ARG A 199 -0.78 31.60 -4.32
C ARG A 199 0.31 30.64 -3.84
N ALA A 200 1.28 31.13 -3.12
CA ALA A 200 2.39 30.32 -2.64
C ALA A 200 2.60 30.46 -1.12
N PHE A 201 3.09 29.39 -0.52
CA PHE A 201 3.50 29.34 0.88
C PHE A 201 4.88 28.74 1.00
N VAL A 202 5.71 29.28 1.87
CA VAL A 202 6.95 28.65 2.31
C VAL A 202 6.68 27.82 3.55
N VAL A 203 7.04 26.55 3.51
CA VAL A 203 7.00 25.67 4.68
C VAL A 203 8.31 25.85 5.44
N ALA A 204 8.26 26.57 6.55
CA ALA A 204 9.43 26.87 7.39
C ALA A 204 9.13 26.55 8.86
N GLY A 205 9.98 25.74 9.51
CA GLY A 205 9.78 25.36 10.92
C GLY A 205 8.45 24.64 11.22
N GLY A 206 7.79 24.10 10.19
CA GLY A 206 6.51 23.41 10.30
C GLY A 206 5.27 24.32 10.22
N VAL A 207 5.43 25.60 9.90
CA VAL A 207 4.34 26.56 9.65
C VAL A 207 4.32 26.97 8.18
N LEU A 208 3.17 27.51 7.72
CA LEU A 208 3.04 28.11 6.39
C LEU A 208 3.24 29.62 6.49
N VAL A 209 4.23 30.13 5.75
CA VAL A 209 4.46 31.55 5.59
C VAL A 209 3.96 31.96 4.20
N PRO A 210 2.97 32.84 4.07
CA PRO A 210 2.49 33.28 2.77
C PRO A 210 3.58 34.05 2.02
N VAL A 211 3.60 33.86 0.69
CA VAL A 211 4.58 34.49 -0.20
C VAL A 211 3.91 35.65 -0.95
N ASP A 212 4.58 36.81 -0.98
CA ASP A 212 4.13 37.97 -1.75
C ASP A 212 4.31 37.71 -3.26
N ARG A 213 3.21 37.55 -3.98
CA ARG A 213 3.17 37.26 -5.41
C ARG A 213 3.29 38.52 -6.29
N THR A 214 3.51 39.69 -5.71
CA THR A 214 3.89 40.90 -6.44
C THR A 214 5.36 40.85 -6.93
N LEU A 215 6.15 39.94 -6.31
CA LEU A 215 7.52 39.63 -6.68
C LEU A 215 7.62 38.31 -7.45
N PRO A 216 8.67 38.13 -8.26
CA PRO A 216 9.01 36.79 -8.78
C PRO A 216 9.13 35.78 -7.66
N LEU A 217 8.66 34.54 -7.89
CA LEU A 217 8.56 33.50 -6.87
C LEU A 217 9.90 33.21 -6.20
N THR A 218 10.99 33.27 -6.96
CA THR A 218 12.36 33.07 -6.49
C THR A 218 12.79 34.17 -5.49
N ASP A 219 12.48 35.45 -5.80
CA ASP A 219 12.86 36.57 -4.94
C ASP A 219 12.02 36.62 -3.67
N ALA A 220 10.72 36.36 -3.81
CA ALA A 220 9.81 36.26 -2.70
C ALA A 220 10.18 35.11 -1.74
N TYR A 221 10.57 33.94 -2.28
CA TYR A 221 11.07 32.82 -1.50
C TYR A 221 12.35 33.17 -0.72
N ARG A 222 13.35 33.79 -1.40
CA ARG A 222 14.60 34.22 -0.75
C ARG A 222 14.34 35.17 0.40
N ARG A 223 13.45 36.15 0.22
CA ARG A 223 13.10 37.11 1.30
C ARG A 223 12.58 36.38 2.54
N VAL A 224 11.63 35.43 2.39
CA VAL A 224 11.07 34.67 3.51
C VAL A 224 12.15 33.83 4.23
N VAL A 225 13.07 33.22 3.46
CA VAL A 225 14.14 32.39 4.02
C VAL A 225 15.18 33.26 4.75
N ASP A 226 15.56 34.43 4.18
CA ASP A 226 16.53 35.35 4.78
C ASP A 226 15.97 36.01 6.04
N GLU A 227 14.71 36.42 6.06
CA GLU A 227 14.03 36.96 7.23
C GLU A 227 13.89 35.89 8.33
N GLY A 228 13.54 34.64 7.98
CA GLY A 228 13.49 33.52 8.92
C GLY A 228 14.85 33.15 9.52
N SER A 229 15.96 33.45 8.81
CA SER A 229 17.32 33.20 9.27
C SER A 229 17.82 34.30 10.23
N ARG A 230 17.26 35.51 10.17
CA ARG A 230 17.64 36.66 10.99
C ARG A 230 16.80 36.81 12.27
N GLY A 231 15.59 36.19 12.30
CA GLY A 231 14.66 36.26 13.44
C GLY A 231 14.56 34.87 14.11
N GLY A 232 15.44 34.64 15.10
CA GLY A 232 15.17 33.56 16.07
C GLY A 232 13.90 33.87 16.83
N ASP A 233 12.86 33.10 16.60
CA ASP A 233 11.56 33.09 17.27
C ASP A 233 10.38 33.67 16.47
N VAL A 234 9.91 32.88 15.49
CA VAL A 234 8.56 33.08 14.92
C VAL A 234 7.54 32.37 15.84
N SER A 235 7.55 32.74 17.14
CA SER A 235 6.57 32.24 18.11
C SER A 235 5.66 33.38 18.63
N ARG A 236 5.10 34.19 17.73
CA ARG A 236 4.02 35.11 18.07
C ARG A 236 3.04 35.30 16.94
N ALA A 237 2.13 34.37 16.80
CA ALA A 237 0.84 34.65 16.18
C ALA A 237 -0.22 33.74 16.83
N THR A 238 -1.03 34.41 17.69
CA THR A 238 -2.37 34.07 18.15
C THR A 238 -2.59 32.67 18.76
N ASP A 239 -2.53 32.62 20.09
CA ASP A 239 -3.37 31.76 20.91
C ASP A 239 -4.85 32.16 20.67
N ALA A 240 -5.50 31.50 19.78
CA ALA A 240 -6.96 31.43 19.71
C ALA A 240 -7.39 30.03 20.14
N SER A 241 -7.56 29.87 21.45
CA SER A 241 -8.16 28.69 22.06
C SER A 241 -9.64 28.60 21.67
N GLY A 242 -9.93 27.74 20.74
CA GLY A 242 -11.28 27.28 20.44
C GLY A 242 -11.24 25.75 20.29
N ARG A 243 -11.42 25.03 21.41
CA ARG A 243 -11.76 23.60 21.36
C ARG A 243 -13.15 23.49 20.72
N THR A 244 -13.19 23.06 19.50
CA THR A 244 -14.35 22.39 18.96
C THR A 244 -13.91 20.96 18.62
N ASP A 245 -14.31 20.01 19.45
CA ASP A 245 -14.40 18.59 19.08
C ASP A 245 -15.42 18.51 17.94
N ALA A 246 -14.94 18.70 16.71
CA ALA A 246 -15.74 18.43 15.53
C ALA A 246 -15.86 16.91 15.39
N THR A 247 -16.95 16.36 15.91
CA THR A 247 -17.41 15.03 15.59
C THR A 247 -17.62 14.97 14.08
N HIS A 248 -16.73 14.30 13.37
CA HIS A 248 -16.95 13.96 11.95
C HIS A 248 -18.28 13.21 11.81
N PRO A 249 -19.13 13.56 10.84
CA PRO A 249 -20.32 12.76 10.55
C PRO A 249 -19.86 11.32 10.24
N PRO A 250 -20.62 10.31 10.72
CA PRO A 250 -20.28 8.91 10.45
C PRO A 250 -20.18 8.71 8.93
N ARG A 251 -19.03 8.23 8.48
CA ARG A 251 -18.81 7.86 7.07
C ARG A 251 -19.66 6.64 6.77
N PRO A 252 -20.34 6.56 5.62
CA PRO A 252 -21.01 5.34 5.22
C PRO A 252 -19.95 4.22 5.13
N ASP A 253 -20.23 3.09 5.78
CA ASP A 253 -19.37 1.94 5.72
C ASP A 253 -19.28 1.40 4.29
N PRO A 254 -18.08 1.00 3.81
CA PRO A 254 -17.93 0.46 2.47
C PRO A 254 -18.76 -0.83 2.34
N THR A 255 -19.45 -0.99 1.22
CA THR A 255 -20.25 -2.21 0.97
C THR A 255 -19.33 -3.42 0.79
N LEU A 256 -19.78 -4.62 1.23
CA LEU A 256 -19.02 -5.87 1.06
C LEU A 256 -18.69 -6.14 -0.42
N SER A 257 -19.60 -5.78 -1.35
CA SER A 257 -19.37 -5.92 -2.79
C SER A 257 -18.21 -5.06 -3.29
N SER A 258 -18.07 -3.83 -2.81
CA SER A 258 -16.96 -2.94 -3.19
C SER A 258 -15.62 -3.41 -2.64
N ILE A 259 -15.60 -3.97 -1.42
CA ILE A 259 -14.41 -4.56 -0.81
C ILE A 259 -13.97 -5.80 -1.61
N ALA A 260 -14.90 -6.69 -1.94
CA ALA A 260 -14.61 -7.91 -2.69
C ALA A 260 -14.10 -7.62 -4.12
N ALA A 261 -14.72 -6.66 -4.81
CA ALA A 261 -14.30 -6.28 -6.15
C ALA A 261 -12.86 -5.71 -6.16
N ALA A 262 -12.56 -4.78 -5.25
CA ALA A 262 -11.21 -4.22 -5.15
C ALA A 262 -10.18 -5.28 -4.69
N ALA A 263 -10.54 -6.18 -3.78
CA ALA A 263 -9.68 -7.29 -3.36
C ALA A 263 -9.36 -8.23 -4.52
N TRP A 264 -10.35 -8.54 -5.37
CA TRP A 264 -10.16 -9.34 -6.58
C TRP A 264 -9.18 -8.70 -7.56
N VAL A 265 -9.33 -7.40 -7.82
CA VAL A 265 -8.41 -6.65 -8.69
C VAL A 265 -6.96 -6.75 -8.17
N LEU A 266 -6.76 -6.59 -6.87
CA LEU A 266 -5.45 -6.68 -6.23
C LEU A 266 -4.90 -8.11 -6.25
N LEU A 267 -5.74 -9.13 -6.03
CA LEU A 267 -5.37 -10.54 -6.17
C LEU A 267 -4.87 -10.85 -7.58
N VAL A 268 -5.67 -10.50 -8.59
CA VAL A 268 -5.32 -10.77 -10.01
C VAL A 268 -4.00 -10.07 -10.38
N LYS A 269 -3.80 -8.85 -9.90
CA LYS A 269 -2.53 -8.13 -10.09
C LYS A 269 -1.35 -8.92 -9.51
N ASP A 270 -1.44 -9.38 -8.24
CA ASP A 270 -0.35 -10.08 -7.57
C ASP A 270 -0.05 -11.43 -8.23
N LEU A 271 -1.09 -12.19 -8.62
CA LEU A 271 -0.93 -13.44 -9.35
C LEU A 271 -0.32 -13.22 -10.74
N ARG A 272 -0.69 -12.15 -11.44
CA ARG A 272 -0.11 -11.81 -12.75
C ARG A 272 1.38 -11.47 -12.65
N ILE A 273 1.77 -10.70 -11.65
CA ILE A 273 3.16 -10.36 -11.38
C ILE A 273 3.94 -11.65 -11.07
N GLU A 274 3.41 -12.50 -10.18
CA GLU A 274 4.08 -13.74 -9.79
C GLU A 274 4.22 -14.73 -10.95
N TRP A 275 3.17 -14.83 -11.80
CA TRP A 275 3.22 -15.69 -12.99
C TRP A 275 4.31 -15.29 -13.98
N ARG A 276 4.57 -13.98 -14.10
CA ARG A 276 5.62 -13.46 -15.00
C ARG A 276 7.02 -13.59 -14.41
N SER A 277 7.20 -13.19 -13.16
CA SER A 277 8.51 -13.22 -12.51
C SER A 277 8.90 -14.63 -12.07
N ARG A 278 7.92 -15.45 -11.63
CA ARG A 278 8.07 -16.79 -11.05
C ARG A 278 9.06 -16.84 -9.88
N GLU A 279 9.59 -15.72 -9.46
CA GLU A 279 10.67 -15.64 -8.48
C GLU A 279 10.23 -16.10 -7.10
N GLY A 280 9.06 -15.62 -6.63
CA GLY A 280 8.50 -16.00 -5.34
C GLY A 280 8.12 -17.47 -5.30
N LEU A 281 7.40 -17.94 -6.34
CA LEU A 281 6.97 -19.34 -6.44
C LEU A 281 8.18 -20.30 -6.48
N LEU A 282 9.13 -20.05 -7.37
CA LEU A 282 10.32 -20.92 -7.51
C LEU A 282 11.17 -20.92 -6.25
N THR A 283 11.43 -19.76 -5.65
CA THR A 283 12.25 -19.68 -4.43
C THR A 283 11.56 -20.40 -3.27
N THR A 284 10.24 -20.20 -3.10
CA THR A 284 9.46 -20.85 -2.04
C THR A 284 9.41 -22.38 -2.26
N ALA A 285 9.18 -22.81 -3.50
CA ALA A 285 9.14 -24.23 -3.84
C ALA A 285 10.52 -24.92 -3.68
N CYS A 286 11.61 -24.29 -4.14
CA CYS A 286 12.97 -24.81 -3.96
C CYS A 286 13.34 -24.91 -2.48
N PHE A 287 12.96 -23.90 -1.68
CA PHE A 287 13.19 -23.92 -0.23
C PHE A 287 12.39 -25.04 0.46
N ALA A 288 11.10 -25.20 0.10
CA ALA A 288 10.26 -26.29 0.61
C ALA A 288 10.84 -27.68 0.25
N LEU A 289 11.28 -27.85 -1.01
CA LEU A 289 11.96 -29.08 -1.44
C LEU A 289 13.22 -29.34 -0.62
N ALA A 290 14.07 -28.34 -0.41
CA ALA A 290 15.28 -28.49 0.40
C ALA A 290 14.95 -28.91 1.85
N CYS A 291 13.91 -28.33 2.47
CA CYS A 291 13.44 -28.71 3.79
C CYS A 291 13.01 -30.18 3.83
N VAL A 292 12.19 -30.63 2.86
CA VAL A 292 11.75 -32.04 2.80
C VAL A 292 12.95 -33.00 2.66
N LEU A 293 13.89 -32.68 1.79
CA LEU A 293 15.09 -33.49 1.61
C LEU A 293 15.91 -33.59 2.92
N VAL A 294 16.16 -32.44 3.58
CA VAL A 294 16.90 -32.45 4.86
C VAL A 294 16.18 -33.28 5.91
N PHE A 295 14.86 -33.12 6.05
CA PHE A 295 14.07 -33.90 7.02
C PHE A 295 13.99 -35.37 6.63
N SER A 296 13.91 -35.72 5.33
CA SER A 296 13.84 -37.10 4.88
C SER A 296 15.14 -37.87 5.19
N PHE A 297 16.29 -37.21 5.11
CA PHE A 297 17.56 -37.81 5.51
C PHE A 297 17.76 -37.79 7.03
N GLY A 298 17.32 -36.75 7.72
CA GLY A 298 17.51 -36.58 9.16
C GLY A 298 16.58 -37.42 10.03
N LEU A 299 15.40 -37.80 9.51
CA LEU A 299 14.37 -38.54 10.23
C LEU A 299 14.27 -40.02 9.74
N VAL A 300 15.37 -40.60 9.34
CA VAL A 300 15.49 -42.02 8.99
C VAL A 300 16.15 -42.76 10.15
N ARG A 301 15.55 -43.88 10.57
CA ARG A 301 16.08 -44.79 11.55
C ARG A 301 16.07 -46.21 10.99
N ASP A 302 17.22 -46.90 11.04
CA ASP A 302 17.38 -48.28 10.51
C ASP A 302 16.97 -48.43 9.04
N GLY A 303 17.20 -47.37 8.22
CA GLY A 303 16.87 -47.36 6.80
C GLY A 303 15.39 -47.11 6.47
N GLN A 304 14.55 -46.84 7.48
CA GLN A 304 13.14 -46.54 7.32
C GLN A 304 12.82 -45.13 7.84
N PRO A 305 11.90 -44.39 7.19
CA PRO A 305 11.39 -43.15 7.73
C PRO A 305 10.75 -43.37 9.10
N LEU A 306 10.90 -42.41 10.01
CA LEU A 306 10.19 -42.46 11.30
C LEU A 306 8.69 -42.54 11.07
N PRO A 307 7.99 -43.55 11.63
CA PRO A 307 6.52 -43.56 11.60
C PRO A 307 5.95 -42.24 12.12
N ASP A 308 4.88 -41.79 11.52
CA ASP A 308 4.14 -40.57 11.93
C ASP A 308 4.89 -39.22 11.82
N ALA A 309 6.10 -39.18 11.28
CA ALA A 309 6.83 -37.93 11.09
C ALA A 309 6.29 -37.10 9.90
N GLY A 310 5.65 -37.73 8.91
CA GLY A 310 5.16 -37.09 7.70
C GLY A 310 4.27 -35.87 7.95
N PRO A 311 3.22 -35.94 8.78
CA PRO A 311 2.37 -34.78 9.13
C PRO A 311 3.15 -33.62 9.74
N ALA A 312 4.10 -33.91 10.63
CA ALA A 312 4.93 -32.89 11.27
C ALA A 312 5.87 -32.21 10.26
N VAL A 313 6.53 -32.99 9.41
CA VAL A 313 7.41 -32.48 8.35
C VAL A 313 6.63 -31.62 7.35
N LEU A 314 5.44 -32.05 6.95
CA LEU A 314 4.55 -31.28 6.07
C LEU A 314 4.29 -29.90 6.65
N TRP A 315 3.76 -29.81 7.87
CA TRP A 315 3.37 -28.54 8.49
C TRP A 315 4.56 -27.65 8.86
N ILE A 316 5.68 -28.21 9.30
CA ILE A 316 6.92 -27.44 9.53
C ILE A 316 7.39 -26.83 8.21
N THR A 317 7.39 -27.61 7.11
CA THR A 317 7.81 -27.11 5.80
C THR A 317 6.87 -26.03 5.28
N VAL A 318 5.54 -26.18 5.47
CA VAL A 318 4.55 -25.13 5.14
C VAL A 318 4.85 -23.86 5.94
N ALA A 319 5.12 -23.95 7.25
CA ALA A 319 5.43 -22.79 8.08
C ALA A 319 6.71 -22.08 7.64
N LEU A 320 7.80 -22.84 7.40
CA LEU A 320 9.08 -22.27 7.00
C LEU A 320 9.00 -21.61 5.61
N SER A 321 8.44 -22.31 4.62
CA SER A 321 8.28 -21.79 3.25
C SER A 321 7.30 -20.64 3.19
N GLY A 322 6.20 -20.70 3.95
CA GLY A 322 5.22 -19.63 4.07
C GLY A 322 5.81 -18.37 4.69
N THR A 323 6.66 -18.46 5.70
CA THR A 323 7.37 -17.30 6.26
C THR A 323 8.20 -16.58 5.21
N LEU A 324 8.90 -17.33 4.34
CA LEU A 324 9.67 -16.75 3.24
C LEU A 324 8.79 -16.03 2.22
N ALA A 325 7.64 -16.62 1.87
CA ALA A 325 6.67 -16.01 0.99
C ALA A 325 6.08 -14.70 1.59
N MET A 326 5.76 -14.70 2.89
CA MET A 326 5.23 -13.54 3.61
C MET A 326 6.22 -12.38 3.67
N ALA A 327 7.50 -12.64 3.90
CA ALA A 327 8.53 -11.62 3.95
C ALA A 327 8.60 -10.80 2.65
N ARG A 328 8.24 -11.40 1.51
CA ARG A 328 8.22 -10.76 0.19
C ARG A 328 6.91 -10.08 -0.18
N THR A 329 5.81 -10.36 0.53
CA THR A 329 4.45 -9.91 0.15
C THR A 329 4.33 -8.39 -0.03
N PHE A 330 4.97 -7.59 0.82
CA PHE A 330 4.94 -6.11 0.75
C PHE A 330 6.27 -5.49 0.26
N GLU A 331 7.25 -6.31 -0.11
CA GLU A 331 8.56 -5.81 -0.50
C GLU A 331 8.51 -5.05 -1.82
N ARG A 332 7.82 -5.59 -2.81
CA ARG A 332 7.64 -4.97 -4.14
C ARG A 332 6.93 -3.63 -4.04
N GLU A 333 5.82 -3.57 -3.30
CA GLU A 333 5.08 -2.32 -3.08
C GLU A 333 5.90 -1.27 -2.35
N ARG A 334 6.75 -1.70 -1.43
CA ARG A 334 7.65 -0.80 -0.71
C ARG A 334 8.74 -0.26 -1.63
N ALA A 335 9.39 -1.12 -2.40
CA ALA A 335 10.47 -0.75 -3.29
C ALA A 335 10.01 0.23 -4.39
N ALA A 336 8.81 0.03 -4.92
CA ALA A 336 8.22 0.87 -5.95
C ALA A 336 7.34 2.03 -5.40
N GLY A 337 7.15 2.13 -4.07
CA GLY A 337 6.26 3.11 -3.46
C GLY A 337 4.77 2.93 -3.80
N THR A 338 4.39 1.85 -4.51
CA THR A 338 3.04 1.62 -5.04
C THR A 338 1.98 1.42 -3.97
N LEU A 339 2.36 0.98 -2.76
CA LEU A 339 1.43 0.87 -1.64
C LEU A 339 0.74 2.22 -1.35
N MET A 340 1.48 3.33 -1.47
CA MET A 340 0.91 4.67 -1.27
C MET A 340 -0.13 5.02 -2.32
N ALA A 341 0.13 4.68 -3.60
CA ALA A 341 -0.84 4.91 -4.67
C ALA A 341 -2.12 4.09 -4.47
N VAL A 342 -1.99 2.82 -4.05
CA VAL A 342 -3.14 1.97 -3.74
C VAL A 342 -3.94 2.52 -2.54
N LEU A 343 -3.26 2.96 -1.47
CA LEU A 343 -3.92 3.54 -0.29
C LEU A 343 -4.55 4.93 -0.56
N ALA A 344 -4.01 5.69 -1.52
CA ALA A 344 -4.58 6.97 -1.98
C ALA A 344 -5.79 6.77 -2.90
N SER A 345 -5.94 5.59 -3.52
CA SER A 345 -7.11 5.28 -4.36
C SER A 345 -8.40 5.26 -3.54
N PRO A 346 -9.57 5.45 -4.18
CA PRO A 346 -10.88 5.36 -3.51
C PRO A 346 -11.19 3.98 -2.93
N ALA A 347 -10.48 2.92 -3.36
CA ALA A 347 -10.72 1.56 -2.91
C ALA A 347 -10.72 1.43 -1.37
N PRO A 348 -11.62 0.63 -0.80
CA PRO A 348 -11.66 0.40 0.64
C PRO A 348 -10.35 -0.20 1.14
N ARG A 349 -9.77 0.33 2.20
CA ARG A 349 -8.50 -0.16 2.77
C ARG A 349 -8.48 -1.65 3.13
N PRO A 350 -9.57 -2.23 3.68
CA PRO A 350 -9.64 -3.68 3.95
C PRO A 350 -9.44 -4.55 2.70
N SER A 351 -9.75 -4.05 1.50
CA SER A 351 -9.54 -4.79 0.25
C SER A 351 -8.07 -5.07 -0.05
N VAL A 352 -7.17 -4.18 0.43
CA VAL A 352 -5.71 -4.38 0.28
C VAL A 352 -5.26 -5.59 1.09
N TYR A 353 -5.74 -5.70 2.33
CA TYR A 353 -5.46 -6.87 3.16
C TYR A 353 -6.00 -8.16 2.52
N LEU A 354 -7.28 -8.16 2.12
CA LEU A 354 -7.92 -9.35 1.53
C LEU A 354 -7.27 -9.77 0.23
N GLY A 355 -6.93 -8.83 -0.65
CA GLY A 355 -6.22 -9.12 -1.90
C GLY A 355 -4.85 -9.75 -1.66
N LYS A 356 -4.07 -9.22 -0.72
CA LYS A 356 -2.77 -9.75 -0.34
C LYS A 356 -2.85 -11.11 0.36
N TRP A 357 -3.79 -11.27 1.28
CA TRP A 357 -4.07 -12.54 1.93
C TRP A 357 -4.44 -13.62 0.92
N ALA A 358 -5.37 -13.34 0.00
CA ALA A 358 -5.80 -14.30 -1.01
C ALA A 358 -4.66 -14.66 -1.98
N ALA A 359 -3.82 -13.69 -2.38
CA ALA A 359 -2.65 -13.94 -3.22
C ALA A 359 -1.63 -14.85 -2.52
N LEU A 360 -1.37 -14.59 -1.23
CA LEU A 360 -0.46 -15.40 -0.43
C LEU A 360 -0.97 -16.82 -0.23
N VAL A 361 -2.28 -16.99 0.12
CA VAL A 361 -2.92 -18.31 0.23
C VAL A 361 -2.81 -19.06 -1.09
N THR A 362 -3.12 -18.42 -2.22
CA THR A 362 -3.01 -19.04 -3.54
C THR A 362 -1.59 -19.50 -3.85
N LEU A 363 -0.59 -18.66 -3.55
CA LEU A 363 0.82 -19.00 -3.74
C LEU A 363 1.25 -20.19 -2.87
N MET A 364 0.89 -20.19 -1.59
CA MET A 364 1.22 -21.27 -0.65
C MET A 364 0.56 -22.57 -1.06
N LEU A 365 -0.74 -22.56 -1.40
CA LEU A 365 -1.44 -23.75 -1.87
C LEU A 365 -0.84 -24.29 -3.17
N ALA A 366 -0.38 -23.43 -4.08
CA ALA A 366 0.32 -23.88 -5.28
C ALA A 366 1.62 -24.63 -4.97
N VAL A 367 2.36 -24.21 -3.95
CA VAL A 367 3.55 -24.92 -3.45
C VAL A 367 3.13 -26.22 -2.76
N GLU A 368 2.07 -26.22 -1.96
CA GLU A 368 1.57 -27.38 -1.22
C GLU A 368 1.06 -28.50 -2.13
N VAL A 369 0.53 -28.17 -3.31
CA VAL A 369 0.14 -29.17 -4.34
C VAL A 369 1.33 -30.02 -4.77
N VAL A 370 2.54 -29.46 -4.79
CA VAL A 370 3.77 -30.19 -5.09
C VAL A 370 4.37 -30.82 -3.82
N LEU A 371 4.30 -30.11 -2.71
CA LEU A 371 4.86 -30.52 -1.43
C LEU A 371 4.19 -31.76 -0.85
N LEU A 372 2.85 -31.81 -0.87
CA LEU A 372 2.07 -32.90 -0.26
C LEU A 372 2.44 -34.28 -0.84
N PRO A 373 2.41 -34.51 -2.19
CA PRO A 373 2.82 -35.80 -2.74
C PRO A 373 4.29 -36.11 -2.52
N LEU A 374 5.15 -35.09 -2.46
CA LEU A 374 6.58 -35.27 -2.19
C LEU A 374 6.82 -35.78 -0.76
N VAL A 375 6.19 -35.16 0.25
CA VAL A 375 6.26 -35.61 1.65
C VAL A 375 5.64 -37.01 1.78
N ALA A 376 4.51 -37.26 1.11
CA ALA A 376 3.88 -38.57 1.12
C ALA A 376 4.78 -39.66 0.55
N LEU A 377 5.53 -39.37 -0.52
CA LEU A 377 6.49 -40.29 -1.10
C LEU A 377 7.63 -40.64 -0.15
N PHE A 378 8.27 -39.62 0.45
CA PHE A 378 9.42 -39.83 1.33
C PHE A 378 9.05 -40.42 2.69
N PHE A 379 7.89 -40.09 3.24
CA PHE A 379 7.42 -40.54 4.55
C PHE A 379 6.34 -41.63 4.49
N GLN A 380 6.07 -42.15 3.29
CA GLN A 380 5.12 -43.26 3.04
C GLN A 380 3.72 -42.98 3.62
N MET A 381 3.23 -41.72 3.50
CA MET A 381 1.92 -41.33 4.02
C MET A 381 0.81 -41.94 3.14
N PRO A 382 -0.20 -42.64 3.72
CA PRO A 382 -1.30 -43.25 2.99
C PRO A 382 -2.36 -42.21 2.59
N LEU A 383 -2.04 -41.33 1.63
CA LEU A 383 -2.93 -40.22 1.22
C LEU A 383 -4.25 -40.71 0.63
N GLU A 384 -4.28 -41.90 0.04
CA GLU A 384 -5.47 -42.54 -0.53
C GLU A 384 -6.61 -42.73 0.50
N ARG A 385 -6.30 -42.77 1.79
CA ARG A 385 -7.29 -42.98 2.84
C ARG A 385 -8.27 -41.82 2.99
N ASN A 386 -7.75 -40.59 3.10
CA ASN A 386 -8.58 -39.39 3.34
C ASN A 386 -7.99 -38.11 2.74
N LEU A 387 -7.63 -38.13 1.45
CA LEU A 387 -7.03 -36.98 0.76
C LEU A 387 -7.87 -35.69 0.89
N VAL A 388 -9.21 -35.82 0.81
CA VAL A 388 -10.12 -34.64 0.92
C VAL A 388 -10.01 -33.98 2.28
N VAL A 389 -9.90 -34.77 3.36
CA VAL A 389 -9.79 -34.24 4.73
C VAL A 389 -8.41 -33.57 4.91
N VAL A 390 -7.34 -34.20 4.41
CA VAL A 390 -5.99 -33.62 4.44
C VAL A 390 -5.97 -32.29 3.66
N ALA A 391 -6.56 -32.25 2.46
CA ALA A 391 -6.67 -31.02 1.67
C ALA A 391 -7.48 -29.93 2.40
N ALA A 392 -8.58 -30.28 3.07
CA ALA A 392 -9.37 -29.32 3.85
C ALA A 392 -8.57 -28.76 5.03
N LEU A 393 -7.79 -29.59 5.74
CA LEU A 393 -6.91 -29.17 6.82
C LEU A 393 -5.80 -28.25 6.30
N LEU A 394 -5.18 -28.56 5.13
CA LEU A 394 -4.18 -27.69 4.51
C LEU A 394 -4.78 -26.36 4.14
N VAL A 395 -5.94 -26.31 3.46
CA VAL A 395 -6.59 -25.05 3.08
C VAL A 395 -6.91 -24.20 4.31
N ALA A 396 -7.52 -24.78 5.35
CA ALA A 396 -7.83 -24.06 6.58
C ALA A 396 -6.56 -23.58 7.29
N GLY A 397 -5.59 -24.47 7.53
CA GLY A 397 -4.37 -24.09 8.23
C GLY A 397 -3.54 -23.05 7.48
N THR A 398 -3.43 -23.16 6.15
CA THR A 398 -2.74 -22.18 5.31
C THR A 398 -3.46 -20.84 5.31
N ALA A 399 -4.80 -20.82 5.26
CA ALA A 399 -5.60 -19.60 5.33
C ALA A 399 -5.35 -18.86 6.67
N GLY A 400 -5.36 -19.57 7.80
CA GLY A 400 -5.09 -19.00 9.11
C GLY A 400 -3.65 -18.52 9.27
N TYR A 401 -2.70 -19.32 8.81
CA TYR A 401 -1.28 -18.94 8.84
C TYR A 401 -1.02 -17.68 8.00
N ALA A 402 -1.58 -17.62 6.79
CA ALA A 402 -1.49 -16.47 5.91
C ALA A 402 -2.20 -15.23 6.49
N SER A 403 -3.30 -15.42 7.24
CA SER A 403 -4.05 -14.32 7.86
C SER A 403 -3.18 -13.56 8.87
N ILE A 404 -2.56 -14.28 9.79
CA ILE A 404 -1.62 -13.70 10.77
C ILE A 404 -0.41 -13.09 10.04
N GLY A 405 0.17 -13.84 9.10
CA GLY A 405 1.37 -13.42 8.39
C GLY A 405 1.18 -12.15 7.58
N THR A 406 0.07 -12.02 6.87
CA THR A 406 -0.27 -10.82 6.10
C THR A 406 -0.44 -9.61 7.01
N LEU A 407 -1.08 -9.77 8.18
CA LEU A 407 -1.24 -8.70 9.16
C LEU A 407 0.11 -8.23 9.70
N PHE A 408 0.98 -9.16 10.16
CA PHE A 408 2.30 -8.80 10.66
C PHE A 408 3.23 -8.27 9.56
N ALA A 409 3.17 -8.82 8.34
CA ALA A 409 3.92 -8.30 7.21
C ALA A 409 3.53 -6.84 6.88
N ALA A 410 2.23 -6.50 6.99
CA ALA A 410 1.74 -5.15 6.82
C ALA A 410 2.23 -4.21 7.95
N MET A 411 2.15 -4.64 9.23
CA MET A 411 2.66 -3.89 10.38
C MET A 411 4.16 -3.61 10.28
N LEU A 412 4.92 -4.59 9.83
CA LEU A 412 6.37 -4.53 9.74
C LEU A 412 6.89 -4.00 8.40
N ALA A 413 6.00 -3.71 7.43
CA ALA A 413 6.38 -3.30 6.08
C ALA A 413 7.37 -2.11 6.02
N ARG A 414 7.39 -1.26 7.05
CA ARG A 414 8.28 -0.09 7.17
C ARG A 414 9.42 -0.24 8.17
N THR A 415 9.51 -1.36 8.83
CA THR A 415 10.54 -1.61 9.85
C THR A 415 11.81 -2.16 9.18
N ARG A 416 12.98 -1.62 9.51
CA ARG A 416 14.26 -2.11 8.96
C ARG A 416 14.58 -3.54 9.39
N THR A 417 14.11 -3.96 10.57
CA THR A 417 14.37 -5.27 11.17
C THR A 417 13.24 -6.28 10.93
N ARG A 418 12.39 -6.05 9.90
CA ARG A 418 11.20 -6.87 9.62
C ARG A 418 11.55 -8.36 9.44
N ASP A 419 12.66 -8.65 8.75
CA ASP A 419 13.05 -10.03 8.40
C ASP A 419 13.34 -10.89 9.64
N VAL A 420 13.73 -10.25 10.75
CA VAL A 420 13.91 -10.89 12.05
C VAL A 420 12.62 -10.86 12.86
N LEU A 421 11.90 -9.74 12.85
CA LEU A 421 10.69 -9.58 13.67
C LEU A 421 9.50 -10.38 13.15
N LEU A 422 9.38 -10.56 11.83
CA LEU A 422 8.27 -11.29 11.25
C LEU A 422 8.23 -12.76 11.74
N PRO A 423 9.28 -13.57 11.62
CA PRO A 423 9.28 -14.94 12.18
C PRO A 423 9.10 -14.95 13.69
N LEU A 424 9.73 -14.01 14.41
CA LEU A 424 9.66 -13.93 15.88
C LEU A 424 8.24 -13.75 16.39
N LEU A 425 7.41 -12.96 15.69
CA LEU A 425 6.00 -12.75 16.05
C LEU A 425 5.09 -13.83 15.47
N LEU A 426 5.38 -14.30 14.26
CA LEU A 426 4.54 -15.24 13.52
C LEU A 426 4.51 -16.62 14.16
N TYR A 427 5.68 -17.20 14.50
CA TYR A 427 5.73 -18.57 15.00
C TYR A 427 4.97 -18.78 16.32
N PRO A 428 5.12 -17.97 17.37
CA PRO A 428 4.32 -18.14 18.59
C PRO A 428 2.81 -18.04 18.34
N MET A 429 2.38 -17.13 17.48
CA MET A 429 0.97 -16.93 17.18
C MET A 429 0.38 -18.04 16.30
N SER A 430 1.21 -18.71 15.49
CA SER A 430 0.77 -19.82 14.63
C SER A 430 0.78 -21.19 15.30
N VAL A 431 1.25 -21.30 16.56
CA VAL A 431 1.29 -22.59 17.30
C VAL A 431 -0.05 -23.34 17.27
N PRO A 432 -1.22 -22.72 17.49
CA PRO A 432 -2.49 -23.44 17.41
C PRO A 432 -2.77 -24.04 16.04
N VAL A 433 -2.41 -23.30 14.97
CA VAL A 433 -2.55 -23.75 13.57
C VAL A 433 -1.62 -24.95 13.32
N MET A 434 -0.36 -24.87 13.78
CA MET A 434 0.61 -25.94 13.62
C MET A 434 0.18 -27.22 14.35
N ILE A 435 -0.28 -27.09 15.62
CA ILE A 435 -0.75 -28.24 16.38
C ILE A 435 -2.00 -28.84 15.71
N GLY A 436 -2.97 -28.01 15.33
CA GLY A 436 -4.20 -28.44 14.69
C GLY A 436 -3.93 -29.14 13.36
N GLY A 437 -3.04 -28.57 12.54
CA GLY A 437 -2.61 -29.13 11.27
C GLY A 437 -1.94 -30.50 11.43
N VAL A 438 -0.91 -30.59 12.28
CA VAL A 438 -0.19 -31.86 12.52
C VAL A 438 -1.12 -32.94 13.09
N ARG A 439 -1.86 -32.61 14.16
CA ARG A 439 -2.76 -33.59 14.81
C ARG A 439 -3.93 -33.97 13.93
N GLY A 440 -4.52 -33.02 13.21
CA GLY A 440 -5.62 -33.27 12.26
C GLY A 440 -5.18 -34.17 11.11
N THR A 441 -4.02 -33.86 10.51
CA THR A 441 -3.47 -34.66 9.39
C THR A 441 -3.09 -36.08 9.87
N ALA A 442 -2.44 -36.21 11.03
CA ALA A 442 -2.12 -37.53 11.60
C ALA A 442 -3.38 -38.36 11.85
N ALA A 443 -4.44 -37.76 12.42
CA ALA A 443 -5.71 -38.45 12.67
C ALA A 443 -6.47 -38.80 11.38
N ALA A 444 -6.37 -37.96 10.35
CA ALA A 444 -6.99 -38.21 9.05
C ALA A 444 -6.36 -39.41 8.34
N LEU A 445 -5.06 -39.67 8.55
CA LEU A 445 -4.31 -40.75 7.92
C LEU A 445 -4.17 -41.99 8.81
N ALA A 446 -4.61 -41.92 10.08
CA ALA A 446 -4.50 -43.04 11.04
C ALA A 446 -5.30 -44.28 10.57
N ASP A 447 -4.87 -45.44 11.09
CA ASP A 447 -5.55 -46.72 10.94
C ASP A 447 -5.75 -47.35 12.33
N PRO A 448 -6.99 -47.41 12.83
CA PRO A 448 -8.25 -46.93 12.23
C PRO A 448 -8.36 -45.40 12.18
N TYR A 449 -9.12 -44.88 11.21
CA TYR A 449 -9.46 -43.45 11.09
C TYR A 449 -10.10 -42.89 12.38
N VAL A 450 -9.66 -41.71 12.82
CA VAL A 450 -10.14 -41.11 14.08
C VAL A 450 -10.96 -39.84 13.80
N PRO A 451 -12.27 -39.98 13.46
CA PRO A 451 -13.11 -38.85 13.05
C PRO A 451 -13.30 -37.80 14.15
N GLY A 452 -13.34 -38.20 15.41
CA GLY A 452 -13.49 -37.28 16.55
C GLY A 452 -12.35 -36.29 16.71
N VAL A 453 -11.14 -36.67 16.36
CA VAL A 453 -9.97 -35.79 16.41
C VAL A 453 -10.00 -34.79 15.26
N VAL A 454 -10.34 -35.25 14.04
CA VAL A 454 -10.51 -34.37 12.88
C VAL A 454 -11.67 -33.40 13.12
N GLY A 455 -12.79 -33.89 13.67
CA GLY A 455 -13.96 -33.09 14.02
C GLY A 455 -13.70 -32.04 15.11
N LEU A 456 -12.61 -32.14 15.86
CA LEU A 456 -12.14 -31.13 16.79
C LEU A 456 -11.24 -30.09 16.10
N TRP A 457 -10.21 -30.56 15.37
CA TRP A 457 -9.17 -29.66 14.87
C TRP A 457 -9.59 -28.85 13.64
N LEU A 458 -10.36 -29.40 12.72
CA LEU A 458 -10.81 -28.65 11.55
C LEU A 458 -11.71 -27.44 11.89
N PRO A 459 -12.77 -27.60 12.76
CA PRO A 459 -13.52 -26.43 13.22
C PRO A 459 -12.70 -25.44 14.04
N LEU A 460 -11.72 -25.92 14.82
CA LEU A 460 -10.82 -25.04 15.58
C LEU A 460 -9.96 -24.18 14.64
N LEU A 461 -9.42 -24.73 13.57
CA LEU A 461 -8.70 -23.97 12.54
C LEU A 461 -9.61 -22.92 11.89
N VAL A 462 -10.83 -23.30 11.49
CA VAL A 462 -11.81 -22.36 10.91
C VAL A 462 -12.18 -21.25 11.89
N CYS A 463 -12.37 -21.57 13.16
CA CYS A 463 -12.65 -20.56 14.21
C CYS A 463 -11.46 -19.60 14.38
N PHE A 464 -10.24 -20.14 14.37
CA PHE A 464 -9.02 -19.35 14.43
C PHE A 464 -8.92 -18.40 13.25
N ASP A 465 -9.19 -18.87 12.02
CA ASP A 465 -9.21 -18.08 10.79
C ASP A 465 -10.22 -16.93 10.89
N ALA A 466 -11.44 -17.21 11.36
CA ALA A 466 -12.48 -16.20 11.53
C ALA A 466 -12.07 -15.11 12.53
N VAL A 467 -11.45 -15.49 13.65
CA VAL A 467 -10.97 -14.53 14.66
C VAL A 467 -9.87 -13.63 14.08
N PHE A 468 -8.84 -14.23 13.48
CA PHE A 468 -7.71 -13.44 12.96
C PHE A 468 -8.07 -12.63 11.73
N ALA A 469 -8.91 -13.14 10.82
CA ALA A 469 -9.40 -12.38 9.68
C ALA A 469 -10.23 -11.15 10.15
N THR A 470 -11.12 -11.33 11.13
CA THR A 470 -11.92 -10.25 11.71
C THR A 470 -11.02 -9.20 12.38
N LEU A 471 -10.07 -9.64 13.21
CA LEU A 471 -9.09 -8.75 13.84
C LEU A 471 -8.28 -7.97 12.83
N ALA A 472 -7.79 -8.65 11.79
CA ALA A 472 -7.00 -8.03 10.74
C ALA A 472 -7.81 -7.00 9.95
N LEU A 473 -9.04 -7.31 9.55
CA LEU A 473 -9.91 -6.37 8.84
C LEU A 473 -10.22 -5.12 9.67
N TRP A 474 -10.43 -5.30 10.97
CA TRP A 474 -10.71 -4.19 11.89
C TRP A 474 -9.48 -3.30 12.12
N THR A 475 -8.29 -3.89 12.30
CA THR A 475 -7.06 -3.15 12.64
C THR A 475 -6.33 -2.60 11.43
N PHE A 476 -6.46 -3.23 10.24
CA PHE A 476 -5.69 -2.88 9.04
C PHE A 476 -5.89 -1.43 8.60
N GLY A 477 -7.12 -0.93 8.66
CA GLY A 477 -7.45 0.46 8.34
C GLY A 477 -6.67 1.47 9.19
N ALA A 478 -6.66 1.26 10.51
CA ALA A 478 -5.94 2.09 11.47
C ALA A 478 -4.41 2.00 11.29
N LEU A 479 -3.89 0.77 11.12
CA LEU A 479 -2.46 0.54 10.90
C LEU A 479 -1.92 1.25 9.65
N MET A 480 -2.72 1.31 8.59
CA MET A 480 -2.31 1.94 7.34
C MET A 480 -2.40 3.47 7.36
N THR A 481 -3.23 4.07 8.21
CA THR A 481 -3.30 5.54 8.40
C THR A 481 -2.15 6.09 9.23
N GLU A 482 -1.66 5.38 10.22
CA GLU A 482 -0.47 5.77 10.98
C GLU A 482 0.82 5.63 10.17
N ALA A 483 0.75 4.86 9.11
CA ALA A 483 1.85 4.48 8.25
C ALA A 483 2.29 5.55 7.21
N ALA A 484 1.86 6.82 7.31
CA ALA A 484 2.33 7.91 6.43
C ALA A 484 3.85 8.13 6.49
N PRO A 485 4.49 8.59 5.40
CA PRO A 485 5.93 8.56 5.24
C PRO A 485 6.65 9.29 6.38
N ARG A 486 7.46 8.56 7.15
CA ARG A 486 8.61 9.17 7.81
C ARG A 486 9.55 9.56 6.69
N VAL A 487 9.60 10.84 6.36
CA VAL A 487 10.62 11.40 5.47
C VAL A 487 11.96 10.76 5.83
N ALA A 488 12.55 10.08 4.84
CA ALA A 488 13.79 9.36 4.96
C ALA A 488 14.85 10.25 5.65
N ARG A 489 15.46 9.72 6.71
CA ARG A 489 16.79 10.13 7.08
C ARG A 489 17.73 9.50 6.04
N GLU A 490 18.11 10.27 5.05
CA GLU A 490 19.34 10.06 4.31
C GLU A 490 20.03 11.42 4.21
N ALA A 491 20.98 11.62 5.05
CA ALA A 491 22.26 12.27 4.91
C ALA A 491 23.05 11.97 6.19
#